data_aed99a68e0a81e48204bd309222d3499
#
_entry.id   aed99a68e0a81e48204bd309222d3499
#
_cell.length_a   1.000
_cell.length_b   1.000
_cell.length_c   1.000
_cell.angle_alpha   90.00
_cell.angle_beta   90.00
_cell.angle_gamma   90.00
#
_symmetry.space_group_name_H-M   'P 1'
#
loop_
_entity.id
_entity.type
_entity.pdbx_description
1 polymer ?
#
loop_
_entity_poly.entity_id
_entity_poly.type
_entity_poly.pdbx_seq_one_letter_code
_entity_poly.pdbx_strand_id
1 'polypeptide(L)'
;MDGEQLGMIGIAAGLFGLLVAFFLYNKVNSIKIENETVAKITGRIYDGAMAFLWAEYRLLSGFIVVVALALLLGGEENGLGFETMIAFIIGAICSVAAGFSGMRSATSANGRTAQAAADLSLIHI
;
A
#
# COMPACT_ATOMS: atom_id res chain seq x y z
N MET A 1 5.23 11.18 30.06
CA MET A 1 5.58 11.36 28.64
C MET A 1 4.65 12.42 28.05
N ASP A 2 5.23 13.47 27.52
CA ASP A 2 4.46 14.57 26.93
C ASP A 2 3.93 14.17 25.54
N GLY A 3 2.88 14.86 25.07
CA GLY A 3 2.31 14.60 23.75
C GLY A 3 3.31 14.77 22.62
N GLU A 4 4.23 15.73 22.73
CA GLU A 4 5.33 15.92 21.78
C GLU A 4 6.26 14.71 21.70
N GLN A 5 6.61 14.13 22.84
CA GLN A 5 7.46 12.95 22.89
C GLN A 5 6.80 11.74 22.26
N LEU A 6 5.50 11.54 22.50
CA LEU A 6 4.72 10.49 21.86
C LEU A 6 4.64 10.67 20.35
N GLY A 7 4.45 11.92 19.90
CA GLY A 7 4.45 12.27 18.48
C GLY A 7 5.79 11.97 17.82
N MET A 8 6.89 12.35 18.45
CA MET A 8 8.23 12.07 17.93
C MET A 8 8.55 10.57 17.88
N ILE A 9 8.13 9.81 18.88
CA ILE A 9 8.28 8.34 18.89
C ILE A 9 7.48 7.74 17.73
N GLY A 10 6.25 8.21 17.51
CA GLY A 10 5.42 7.75 16.39
C GLY A 10 6.06 8.02 15.02
N ILE A 11 6.59 9.24 14.83
CA ILE A 11 7.30 9.60 13.59
C ILE A 11 8.54 8.73 13.41
N ALA A 12 9.35 8.57 14.44
CA ALA A 12 10.56 7.74 14.38
C ALA A 12 10.24 6.29 14.07
N ALA A 13 9.21 5.73 14.69
CA ALA A 13 8.76 4.36 14.42
C ALA A 13 8.25 4.21 12.98
N GLY A 14 7.49 5.20 12.48
CA GLY A 14 7.01 5.20 11.09
C GLY A 14 8.15 5.28 10.08
N LEU A 15 9.13 6.14 10.28
CA LEU A 15 10.32 6.25 9.43
C LEU A 15 11.15 4.97 9.46
N PHE A 16 11.34 4.38 10.63
CA PHE A 16 12.02 3.09 10.76
C PHE A 16 11.29 1.98 9.99
N GLY A 17 9.96 1.92 10.13
CA GLY A 17 9.12 0.97 9.39
C GLY A 17 9.25 1.13 7.87
N LEU A 18 9.27 2.37 7.36
CA LEU A 18 9.47 2.66 5.94
C LEU A 18 10.85 2.21 5.45
N LEU A 19 11.91 2.44 6.23
CA LEU A 19 13.26 1.98 5.90
C LEU A 19 13.35 0.46 5.82
N VAL A 20 12.76 -0.24 6.78
CA VAL A 20 12.70 -1.71 6.80
C VAL A 20 11.90 -2.22 5.59
N ALA A 21 10.75 -1.62 5.31
CA ALA A 21 9.92 -1.98 4.16
C ALA A 21 10.67 -1.78 2.83
N PHE A 22 11.37 -0.67 2.68
CA PHE A 22 12.18 -0.39 1.49
C PHE A 22 13.31 -1.41 1.31
N PHE A 23 14.01 -1.73 2.39
CA PHE A 23 15.07 -2.74 2.37
C PHE A 23 14.53 -4.12 1.99
N LEU A 24 13.45 -4.55 2.62
CA LEU A 24 12.82 -5.83 2.32
C LEU A 24 12.29 -5.90 0.89
N TYR A 25 11.66 -4.83 0.41
CA TYR A 25 11.17 -4.74 -0.96
C TYR A 25 12.30 -4.93 -1.97
N ASN A 26 13.42 -4.22 -1.78
CA ASN A 26 14.58 -4.35 -2.66
C ASN A 26 15.20 -5.75 -2.57
N LYS A 27 15.27 -6.34 -1.38
CA LYS A 27 15.79 -7.68 -1.18
C LYS A 27 14.93 -8.73 -1.89
N VAL A 28 13.62 -8.63 -1.77
CA VAL A 28 12.69 -9.55 -2.44
C VAL A 28 12.77 -9.38 -3.95
N ASN A 29 12.79 -8.16 -4.45
CA ASN A 29 12.87 -7.88 -5.88
C ASN A 29 14.22 -8.27 -6.52
N SER A 30 15.26 -8.47 -5.73
CA SER A 30 16.54 -8.97 -6.23
C SER A 30 16.52 -10.46 -6.59
N ILE A 31 15.52 -11.20 -6.08
CA ILE A 31 15.32 -12.62 -6.40
C ILE A 31 14.73 -12.72 -7.82
N LYS A 32 15.41 -13.45 -8.69
CA LYS A 32 14.96 -13.68 -10.06
C LYS A 32 14.02 -14.88 -10.13
N ILE A 33 13.00 -14.74 -10.95
CA ILE A 33 12.09 -15.85 -11.28
C ILE A 33 12.64 -16.51 -12.55
N GLU A 34 13.22 -17.70 -12.41
CA GLU A 34 13.83 -18.43 -13.51
C GLU A 34 12.85 -19.34 -14.24
N ASN A 35 11.83 -19.80 -13.54
CA ASN A 35 10.78 -20.66 -14.13
C ASN A 35 9.80 -19.83 -14.96
N GLU A 36 9.72 -20.12 -16.26
CA GLU A 36 8.84 -19.39 -17.20
C GLU A 36 7.36 -19.50 -16.85
N THR A 37 6.90 -20.64 -16.36
CA THR A 37 5.51 -20.82 -15.94
C THR A 37 5.17 -19.97 -14.72
N VAL A 38 6.07 -19.93 -13.73
CA VAL A 38 5.94 -19.09 -12.53
C VAL A 38 5.92 -17.62 -12.92
N ALA A 39 6.83 -17.19 -13.79
CA ALA A 39 6.88 -15.82 -14.29
C ALA A 39 5.60 -15.41 -15.01
N LYS A 40 5.05 -16.28 -15.85
CA LYS A 40 3.81 -16.04 -16.61
C LYS A 40 2.60 -15.92 -15.69
N ILE A 41 2.48 -16.80 -14.70
CA ILE A 41 1.39 -16.77 -13.72
C ILE A 41 1.50 -15.53 -12.84
N THR A 42 2.71 -15.20 -12.39
CA THR A 42 2.99 -13.98 -11.60
C THR A 42 2.58 -12.73 -12.36
N GLY A 43 2.90 -12.65 -13.65
CA GLY A 43 2.50 -11.53 -14.50
C GLY A 43 0.98 -11.39 -14.60
N ARG A 44 0.27 -12.49 -14.76
CA ARG A 44 -1.21 -12.49 -14.81
C ARG A 44 -1.84 -12.05 -13.49
N ILE A 45 -1.28 -12.51 -12.36
CA ILE A 45 -1.74 -12.09 -11.03
C ILE A 45 -1.51 -10.60 -10.83
N TYR A 46 -0.36 -10.10 -11.23
CA TYR A 46 -0.04 -8.67 -11.17
C TYR A 46 -1.01 -7.83 -12.01
N ASP A 47 -1.23 -8.23 -13.26
CA ASP A 47 -2.15 -7.52 -14.16
C ASP A 47 -3.58 -7.51 -13.62
N GLY A 48 -4.05 -8.63 -13.08
CA GLY A 48 -5.35 -8.74 -12.44
C GLY A 48 -5.47 -7.86 -11.20
N ALA A 49 -4.44 -7.84 -10.36
CA ALA A 49 -4.39 -6.99 -9.18
C ALA A 49 -4.40 -5.50 -9.54
N MET A 50 -3.66 -5.09 -10.55
CA MET A 50 -3.65 -3.70 -11.03
C MET A 50 -4.99 -3.30 -11.64
N ALA A 51 -5.62 -4.16 -12.42
CA ALA A 51 -6.95 -3.92 -12.97
C ALA A 51 -8.00 -3.75 -11.85
N PHE A 52 -7.95 -4.58 -10.82
CA PHE A 52 -8.79 -4.47 -9.63
C PHE A 52 -8.59 -3.14 -8.90
N LEU A 53 -7.33 -2.76 -8.62
CA LEU A 53 -7.01 -1.49 -7.97
C LEU A 53 -7.53 -0.28 -8.77
N TRP A 54 -7.38 -0.30 -10.09
CA TRP A 54 -7.89 0.78 -10.93
C TRP A 54 -9.41 0.92 -10.85
N ALA A 55 -10.12 -0.20 -10.89
CA ALA A 55 -11.59 -0.20 -10.77
C ALA A 55 -12.03 0.31 -9.40
N GLU A 56 -11.37 -0.14 -8.33
CA GLU A 56 -11.69 0.25 -6.96
C GLU A 56 -11.36 1.73 -6.69
N TYR A 57 -10.20 2.20 -7.15
CA TYR A 57 -9.80 3.60 -6.97
C TYR A 57 -10.70 4.58 -7.74
N ARG A 58 -11.25 4.17 -8.86
CA ARG A 58 -12.25 4.97 -9.58
C ARG A 58 -13.51 5.17 -8.74
N LEU A 59 -14.02 4.10 -8.14
CA LEU A 59 -15.19 4.17 -7.26
C LEU A 59 -14.87 4.96 -5.99
N LEU A 60 -13.71 4.70 -5.38
CA LEU A 60 -13.25 5.37 -4.17
C LEU A 60 -13.04 6.87 -4.39
N SER A 61 -12.54 7.28 -5.55
CA SER A 61 -12.38 8.70 -5.90
C SER A 61 -13.72 9.45 -5.87
N GLY A 62 -14.77 8.84 -6.42
CA GLY A 62 -16.13 9.41 -6.35
C GLY A 62 -16.60 9.55 -4.90
N PHE A 63 -16.40 8.53 -4.09
CA PHE A 63 -16.74 8.56 -2.66
C PHE A 63 -15.99 9.66 -1.90
N ILE A 64 -14.67 9.78 -2.13
CA ILE A 64 -13.83 10.80 -1.49
C ILE A 64 -14.31 12.20 -1.85
N VAL A 65 -14.65 12.45 -3.11
CA VAL A 65 -15.19 13.74 -3.55
C VAL A 65 -16.51 14.08 -2.84
N VAL A 66 -17.44 13.13 -2.77
CA VAL A 66 -18.74 13.32 -2.11
C VAL A 66 -18.55 13.62 -0.62
N VAL A 67 -17.73 12.85 0.08
CA VAL A 67 -17.46 13.07 1.50
C VAL A 67 -16.71 14.39 1.74
N ALA A 68 -15.73 14.74 0.90
CA ALA A 68 -15.01 15.99 1.00
C ALA A 68 -15.95 17.21 0.85
N LEU A 69 -16.87 17.16 -0.11
CA LEU A 69 -17.88 18.20 -0.29
C LEU A 69 -18.83 18.28 0.90
N ALA A 70 -19.26 17.13 1.43
CA ALA A 70 -20.13 17.09 2.61
C ALA A 70 -19.42 17.70 3.84
N LEU A 71 -18.13 17.43 4.03
CA LEU A 71 -17.35 18.03 5.10
C LEU A 71 -17.21 19.55 4.94
N LEU A 72 -16.92 19.99 3.72
CA LEU A 72 -16.80 21.40 3.42
C LEU A 72 -18.11 22.18 3.69
N LEU A 73 -19.23 21.62 3.25
CA LEU A 73 -20.55 22.23 3.40
C LEU A 73 -21.13 22.11 4.82
N GLY A 74 -20.60 21.18 5.63
CA GLY A 74 -21.06 20.97 7.01
C GLY A 74 -20.78 22.13 7.96
N GLY A 75 -19.87 23.03 7.60
CA GLY A 75 -19.54 24.26 8.31
C GLY A 75 -18.68 24.06 9.56
N GLU A 76 -17.90 25.08 9.88
CA GLU A 76 -16.98 25.08 11.01
C GLU A 76 -17.70 25.02 12.36
N GLU A 77 -18.91 25.53 12.43
CA GLU A 77 -19.76 25.50 13.65
C GLU A 77 -20.04 24.07 14.14
N ASN A 78 -20.03 23.10 13.24
CA ASN A 78 -20.23 21.69 13.56
C ASN A 78 -18.93 20.89 13.70
N GLY A 79 -17.77 21.56 13.78
CA GLY A 79 -16.47 20.93 13.80
C GLY A 79 -16.04 20.37 12.45
N LEU A 80 -16.74 20.76 11.39
CA LEU A 80 -16.46 20.41 10.01
C LEU A 80 -15.93 21.66 9.29
N GLY A 81 -15.66 21.58 8.01
CA GLY A 81 -15.22 22.70 7.21
C GLY A 81 -13.95 22.40 6.43
N PHE A 82 -13.28 23.46 5.97
CA PHE A 82 -12.13 23.33 5.07
C PHE A 82 -10.97 22.52 5.66
N GLU A 83 -10.62 22.78 6.90
CA GLU A 83 -9.48 22.07 7.57
C GLU A 83 -9.75 20.58 7.70
N THR A 84 -10.96 20.21 8.14
CA THR A 84 -11.36 18.80 8.25
C THR A 84 -11.43 18.13 6.87
N MET A 85 -11.90 18.83 5.86
CA MET A 85 -11.88 18.33 4.47
C MET A 85 -10.47 18.06 4.00
N ILE A 86 -9.52 18.97 4.23
CA ILE A 86 -8.12 18.80 3.83
C ILE A 86 -7.48 17.62 4.58
N ALA A 87 -7.71 17.53 5.89
CA ALA A 87 -7.23 16.39 6.69
C ALA A 87 -7.76 15.05 6.17
N PHE A 88 -9.04 14.99 5.81
CA PHE A 88 -9.67 13.82 5.21
C PHE A 88 -9.03 13.44 3.87
N ILE A 89 -8.81 14.40 2.98
CA ILE A 89 -8.18 14.17 1.66
C ILE A 89 -6.76 13.65 1.84
N ILE A 90 -5.97 14.25 2.72
CA ILE A 90 -4.60 13.81 3.01
C ILE A 90 -4.59 12.36 3.53
N GLY A 91 -5.48 12.05 4.47
CA GLY A 91 -5.64 10.69 4.99
C GLY A 91 -6.04 9.69 3.91
N ALA A 92 -6.96 10.06 3.04
CA ALA A 92 -7.38 9.25 1.91
C ALA A 92 -6.24 8.97 0.93
N ILE A 93 -5.43 9.98 0.59
CA ILE A 93 -4.25 9.83 -0.28
C ILE A 93 -3.23 8.89 0.37
N CYS A 94 -2.94 9.05 1.66
CA CYS A 94 -2.04 8.16 2.38
C CYS A 94 -2.54 6.71 2.39
N SER A 95 -3.84 6.52 2.59
CA SER A 95 -4.49 5.20 2.57
C SER A 95 -4.38 4.52 1.20
N VAL A 96 -4.68 5.26 0.14
CA VAL A 96 -4.56 4.78 -1.24
C VAL A 96 -3.11 4.41 -1.57
N ALA A 97 -2.16 5.25 -1.20
CA ALA A 97 -0.74 4.99 -1.42
C ALA A 97 -0.25 3.75 -0.67
N ALA A 98 -0.68 3.57 0.58
CA ALA A 98 -0.36 2.39 1.37
C ALA A 98 -0.95 1.11 0.76
N GLY A 99 -2.23 1.15 0.36
CA GLY A 99 -2.92 0.04 -0.29
C GLY A 99 -2.26 -0.35 -1.61
N PHE A 100 -1.95 0.62 -2.46
CA PHE A 100 -1.25 0.39 -3.73
C PHE A 100 0.13 -0.23 -3.51
N SER A 101 0.92 0.33 -2.61
CA SER A 101 2.26 -0.17 -2.28
C SER A 101 2.21 -1.59 -1.72
N GLY A 102 1.26 -1.88 -0.84
CA GLY A 102 1.04 -3.20 -0.27
C GLY A 102 0.67 -4.24 -1.34
N MET A 103 -0.30 -3.94 -2.19
CA MET A 103 -0.72 -4.83 -3.27
C MET A 103 0.40 -5.08 -4.27
N ARG A 104 1.11 -4.03 -4.67
CA ARG A 104 2.25 -4.14 -5.58
C ARG A 104 3.37 -5.00 -4.99
N SER A 105 3.68 -4.82 -3.72
CA SER A 105 4.69 -5.61 -3.03
C SER A 105 4.29 -7.07 -2.90
N ALA A 106 3.04 -7.33 -2.52
CA ALA A 106 2.52 -8.69 -2.37
C ALA A 106 2.52 -9.46 -3.70
N THR A 107 2.02 -8.84 -4.77
CA THR A 107 2.00 -9.47 -6.10
C THR A 107 3.39 -9.69 -6.68
N SER A 108 4.31 -8.76 -6.40
CA SER A 108 5.72 -8.90 -6.79
C SER A 108 6.42 -10.03 -6.02
N ALA A 109 6.08 -10.22 -4.75
CA ALA A 109 6.68 -11.24 -3.90
C ALA A 109 6.16 -12.67 -4.17
N ASN A 110 4.91 -12.80 -4.62
CA ASN A 110 4.26 -14.10 -4.79
C ASN A 110 5.05 -15.07 -5.68
N GLY A 111 5.43 -14.65 -6.86
CA GLY A 111 6.21 -15.47 -7.79
C GLY A 111 7.59 -15.80 -7.27
N ARG A 112 8.22 -14.88 -6.57
CA ARG A 112 9.53 -15.07 -5.96
C ARG A 112 9.49 -16.05 -4.80
N THR A 113 8.43 -16.02 -4.02
CA THR A 113 8.18 -17.00 -2.94
C THR A 113 7.97 -18.39 -3.52
N ALA A 114 7.19 -18.50 -4.59
CA ALA A 114 6.98 -19.78 -5.29
C ALA A 114 8.28 -20.31 -5.88
N GLN A 115 9.11 -19.47 -6.47
CA GLN A 115 10.42 -19.85 -7.01
C GLN A 115 11.34 -20.34 -5.89
N ALA A 116 11.42 -19.62 -4.77
CA ALA A 116 12.24 -20.00 -3.64
C ALA A 116 11.78 -21.32 -3.02
N ALA A 117 10.47 -21.55 -2.92
CA ALA A 117 9.92 -22.80 -2.44
C ALA A 117 10.25 -23.98 -3.36
N ALA A 118 10.19 -23.78 -4.68
CA ALA A 118 10.58 -24.79 -5.66
C ALA A 118 12.07 -25.13 -5.54
N ASP A 119 12.94 -24.15 -5.40
CA ASP A 119 14.39 -24.34 -5.23
C ASP A 119 14.70 -25.08 -3.95
N LEU A 120 14.06 -24.74 -2.82
CA LEU A 120 14.20 -25.46 -1.55
C LEU A 120 13.70 -26.90 -1.64
N SER A 121 12.60 -27.15 -2.31
CA SER A 121 12.07 -28.50 -2.54
C SER A 121 13.06 -29.36 -3.32
N LEU A 122 13.73 -28.79 -4.31
CA LEU A 122 14.78 -29.49 -5.09
C LEU A 122 16.01 -29.82 -4.25
N ILE A 123 16.35 -28.98 -3.28
CA ILE A 123 17.46 -29.23 -2.37
C ILE A 123 17.16 -30.39 -1.40
N HIS A 124 15.91 -30.54 -0.99
CA HIS A 124 15.47 -31.57 -0.04
C HIS A 124 15.09 -32.91 -0.68
N ILE A 125 14.97 -32.97 -1.98
CA ILE A 125 14.76 -34.20 -2.74
C ILE A 125 16.10 -34.85 -3.09
#